data_5cf8428296ca1983191fc7b26911b524
#
_entry.id   5cf8428296ca1983191fc7b26911b524
#
_cell.length_a   1.000
_cell.length_b   1.000
_cell.length_c   1.000
_cell.angle_alpha   90.00
_cell.angle_beta   90.00
_cell.angle_gamma   90.00
#
_symmetry.space_group_name_H-M   'P 1'
#
loop_
_entity.id
_entity.type
_entity.pdbx_description
1 polymer ?
#
loop_
_entity_poly.entity_id
_entity_poly.type
_entity_poly.pdbx_seq_one_letter_code
_entity_poly.pdbx_strand_id
1 'polypeptide(L)'
;MPSRRRAARARRAVLTCSTSLVVLGVVCTTSASAAPGPNGPNAPRAASAAASVRVADGGELKEALASAEPGQTIELADGVYAGNFKINRPGERENRIILTGSADAVLTAPSGGGYGLHVDSASHWTIHGVTVTGGQKGVMVDASDYVVLDSITVHDLTMEGVHFRRSSSHGVLKNSTVRDTGTDGRGMGEGVYIGSANTLDDRSDRVRIENNTIGPRVRGENVDIKEGTTGGIVSGNTFHGDGLANVHYDDSWVDVKGNDYLIENNTGVGTLNDGYQTHSPQPGWGCGTVFRGNDSDLAGATGSGRYAFEITNYDAASCPVTIASDNTVTGGDGLATPGVPIG
;
A
#
# COMPACT_ATOMS: atom_id res chain seq x y z
N MET A 1 -45.89 -24.21 -32.69
CA MET A 1 -45.94 -25.21 -33.77
C MET A 1 -44.72 -25.05 -34.64
N PRO A 2 -44.21 -26.13 -35.22
CA PRO A 2 -43.07 -26.95 -34.71
C PRO A 2 -41.86 -26.85 -35.69
N SER A 3 -40.70 -27.38 -35.41
CA SER A 3 -40.28 -28.79 -35.51
C SER A 3 -38.79 -28.88 -35.10
N ARG A 4 -38.42 -29.68 -34.19
CA ARG A 4 -37.79 -31.01 -34.21
C ARG A 4 -36.89 -31.31 -35.43
N ARG A 5 -35.59 -31.60 -35.18
CA ARG A 5 -34.96 -32.87 -35.61
C ARG A 5 -33.73 -33.22 -34.76
N ARG A 6 -33.74 -34.47 -34.33
CA ARG A 6 -32.73 -35.30 -33.69
C ARG A 6 -31.82 -35.95 -34.74
N ALA A 7 -30.61 -36.31 -34.38
CA ALA A 7 -29.87 -37.58 -34.72
C ALA A 7 -28.54 -37.53 -33.94
N ALA A 8 -28.18 -38.35 -33.05
CA ALA A 8 -28.00 -39.82 -32.96
C ALA A 8 -26.57 -40.28 -33.28
N ARG A 9 -25.90 -40.72 -32.25
CA ARG A 9 -25.02 -41.92 -32.04
C ARG A 9 -23.86 -42.20 -33.01
N ALA A 10 -22.67 -42.44 -32.43
CA ALA A 10 -21.96 -43.70 -32.62
C ALA A 10 -20.92 -43.93 -31.49
N ARG A 11 -21.13 -45.03 -30.78
CA ARG A 11 -20.17 -45.70 -29.87
C ARG A 11 -19.22 -46.56 -30.70
N ARG A 12 -17.93 -46.60 -30.34
CA ARG A 12 -17.09 -47.79 -30.61
C ARG A 12 -16.22 -48.08 -29.41
N ALA A 13 -16.48 -49.19 -28.78
CA ALA A 13 -15.61 -49.92 -27.89
C ALA A 13 -14.72 -50.84 -28.70
N VAL A 14 -13.46 -50.99 -28.31
CA VAL A 14 -12.62 -52.15 -28.70
C VAL A 14 -11.83 -52.61 -27.50
N LEU A 15 -11.84 -53.90 -27.39
CA LEU A 15 -11.49 -54.86 -26.35
C LEU A 15 -9.98 -55.13 -26.27
N THR A 16 -9.51 -55.28 -25.07
CA THR A 16 -8.49 -56.16 -24.47
C THR A 16 -7.48 -56.92 -25.33
N CYS A 17 -6.23 -56.94 -24.88
CA CYS A 17 -5.48 -58.18 -24.76
C CYS A 17 -4.40 -58.09 -23.69
N SER A 18 -4.51 -58.98 -22.67
CA SER A 18 -3.54 -59.21 -21.62
C SER A 18 -2.49 -60.22 -22.13
N THR A 19 -1.21 -59.99 -21.87
CA THR A 19 -0.20 -61.05 -21.86
C THR A 19 0.77 -60.83 -20.71
N SER A 20 0.64 -61.72 -19.72
CA SER A 20 1.58 -61.87 -18.62
C SER A 20 2.84 -62.63 -19.10
N LEU A 21 4.01 -62.04 -18.85
CA LEU A 21 5.27 -62.75 -18.97
C LEU A 21 5.99 -62.74 -17.63
N VAL A 22 6.09 -63.94 -17.00
CA VAL A 22 6.90 -64.19 -15.80
C VAL A 22 8.34 -64.49 -16.26
N VAL A 23 9.27 -63.70 -15.81
CA VAL A 23 10.72 -64.01 -15.94
C VAL A 23 11.33 -64.06 -14.55
N LEU A 24 11.70 -65.24 -14.12
CA LEU A 24 12.61 -65.50 -13.00
C LEU A 24 14.01 -64.99 -13.38
N GLY A 25 14.59 -64.05 -12.63
CA GLY A 25 15.95 -63.58 -12.81
C GLY A 25 16.71 -63.55 -11.48
N VAL A 26 17.78 -64.28 -11.47
CA VAL A 26 18.72 -64.60 -10.42
C VAL A 26 19.28 -63.38 -9.72
N VAL A 27 19.27 -63.42 -8.37
CA VAL A 27 19.91 -62.42 -7.49
C VAL A 27 21.43 -62.67 -7.48
N CYS A 28 22.20 -61.71 -8.05
CA CYS A 28 23.64 -61.59 -7.79
C CYS A 28 23.85 -60.37 -6.87
N THR A 29 24.17 -60.63 -5.61
CA THR A 29 24.62 -59.62 -4.66
C THR A 29 26.08 -59.26 -4.91
N THR A 30 26.36 -58.10 -5.47
CA THR A 30 27.72 -57.50 -5.44
C THR A 30 27.68 -56.34 -4.44
N SER A 31 28.39 -56.53 -3.35
CA SER A 31 28.66 -55.47 -2.36
C SER A 31 29.61 -54.47 -2.98
N ALA A 32 29.09 -53.30 -3.38
CA ALA A 32 29.94 -52.17 -3.77
C ALA A 32 30.19 -51.31 -2.53
N SER A 33 31.43 -51.26 -2.10
CA SER A 33 31.95 -50.38 -1.07
C SER A 33 31.90 -48.93 -1.62
N ALA A 34 31.08 -48.07 -1.01
CA ALA A 34 31.02 -46.66 -1.36
C ALA A 34 32.23 -45.94 -0.74
N ALA A 35 33.05 -45.33 -1.59
CA ALA A 35 34.07 -44.38 -1.18
C ALA A 35 33.41 -43.08 -0.64
N PRO A 36 33.95 -42.43 0.39
CA PRO A 36 33.44 -41.14 0.87
C PRO A 36 33.75 -40.05 -0.18
N GLY A 37 32.66 -39.43 -0.69
CA GLY A 37 32.77 -38.25 -1.55
C GLY A 37 33.23 -37.02 -0.75
N PRO A 38 33.87 -36.02 -1.38
CA PRO A 38 34.34 -34.85 -0.69
C PRO A 38 33.18 -33.99 -0.21
N ASN A 39 33.05 -33.81 1.10
CA ASN A 39 32.19 -32.80 1.71
C ASN A 39 32.77 -31.42 1.35
N GLY A 40 32.26 -30.80 0.28
CA GLY A 40 32.48 -29.40 -0.02
C GLY A 40 31.53 -28.51 0.84
N PRO A 41 32.01 -27.37 1.37
CA PRO A 41 31.23 -26.50 2.26
C PRO A 41 30.24 -25.59 1.54
N ASN A 42 29.70 -25.93 0.37
CA ASN A 42 28.78 -25.10 -0.40
C ASN A 42 27.69 -25.92 -1.12
N ALA A 43 26.98 -26.76 -0.40
CA ALA A 43 25.66 -27.16 -0.90
C ALA A 43 24.69 -25.99 -0.60
N PRO A 44 23.92 -25.47 -1.59
CA PRO A 44 22.87 -24.50 -1.31
C PRO A 44 21.91 -25.16 -0.31
N ARG A 45 21.77 -24.53 0.86
CA ARG A 45 20.78 -24.92 1.86
C ARG A 45 19.43 -24.91 1.15
N ALA A 46 18.80 -26.04 1.00
CA ALA A 46 17.46 -26.13 0.44
C ALA A 46 16.59 -25.12 1.19
N ALA A 47 15.94 -24.21 0.47
CA ALA A 47 15.02 -23.27 1.06
C ALA A 47 13.99 -24.10 1.84
N SER A 48 14.01 -23.98 3.16
CA SER A 48 12.98 -24.55 4.01
C SER A 48 11.64 -23.98 3.52
N ALA A 49 10.65 -24.83 3.30
CA ALA A 49 9.32 -24.35 3.01
C ALA A 49 8.95 -23.33 4.08
N ALA A 50 8.53 -22.13 3.66
CA ALA A 50 8.20 -21.05 4.56
C ALA A 50 7.19 -21.56 5.61
N ALA A 51 7.55 -21.47 6.89
CA ALA A 51 6.67 -21.94 7.95
C ALA A 51 5.46 -21.00 8.06
N SER A 52 4.25 -21.56 7.99
CA SER A 52 3.02 -20.82 8.28
C SER A 52 2.66 -21.03 9.76
N VAL A 53 2.26 -19.94 10.43
CA VAL A 53 1.70 -19.98 11.78
C VAL A 53 0.34 -19.30 11.76
N ARG A 54 -0.69 -20.02 12.27
CA ARG A 54 -2.04 -19.46 12.40
C ARG A 54 -2.24 -18.94 13.82
N VAL A 55 -2.81 -17.75 13.93
CA VAL A 55 -3.10 -17.07 15.19
C VAL A 55 -4.58 -16.66 15.24
N ALA A 56 -5.16 -16.66 16.44
CA ALA A 56 -6.58 -16.43 16.65
C ALA A 56 -6.88 -15.32 17.69
N ASP A 57 -5.88 -14.82 18.37
CA ASP A 57 -6.05 -13.73 19.33
C ASP A 57 -4.84 -12.77 19.38
N GLY A 58 -5.02 -11.65 20.11
CA GLY A 58 -3.99 -10.61 20.18
C GLY A 58 -2.73 -11.02 20.95
N GLY A 59 -2.79 -12.00 21.82
CA GLY A 59 -1.64 -12.55 22.54
C GLY A 59 -0.78 -13.39 21.62
N GLU A 60 -1.39 -14.35 20.93
CA GLU A 60 -0.76 -15.17 19.91
C GLU A 60 -0.15 -14.33 18.79
N LEU A 61 -0.85 -13.28 18.35
CA LEU A 61 -0.33 -12.38 17.33
C LEU A 61 0.94 -11.66 17.81
N LYS A 62 0.96 -11.14 19.03
CA LYS A 62 2.16 -10.48 19.60
C LYS A 62 3.36 -11.44 19.67
N GLU A 63 3.14 -12.69 20.09
CA GLU A 63 4.18 -13.71 20.14
C GLU A 63 4.69 -14.07 18.74
N ALA A 64 3.79 -14.26 17.77
CA ALA A 64 4.15 -14.55 16.39
C ALA A 64 4.96 -13.39 15.76
N LEU A 65 4.54 -12.13 15.94
CA LEU A 65 5.28 -10.96 15.44
C LEU A 65 6.66 -10.82 16.09
N ALA A 66 6.80 -11.11 17.37
CA ALA A 66 8.07 -11.02 18.11
C ALA A 66 9.08 -12.09 17.70
N SER A 67 8.60 -13.24 17.25
CA SER A 67 9.41 -14.40 16.84
C SER A 67 9.50 -14.62 15.33
N ALA A 68 8.93 -13.71 14.52
CA ALA A 68 8.86 -13.86 13.07
C ALA A 68 10.26 -14.00 12.43
N GLU A 69 10.37 -14.90 11.47
CA GLU A 69 11.59 -15.19 10.72
C GLU A 69 11.40 -14.95 9.21
N PRO A 70 12.48 -14.61 8.47
CA PRO A 70 12.39 -14.43 7.03
C PRO A 70 11.76 -15.62 6.31
N GLY A 71 10.80 -15.31 5.41
CA GLY A 71 10.01 -16.29 4.66
C GLY A 71 8.78 -16.84 5.41
N GLN A 72 8.55 -16.45 6.65
CA GLN A 72 7.40 -16.90 7.43
C GLN A 72 6.10 -16.22 7.00
N THR A 73 5.00 -16.96 7.06
CA THR A 73 3.64 -16.42 6.94
C THR A 73 2.91 -16.54 8.28
N ILE A 74 2.36 -15.41 8.75
CA ILE A 74 1.48 -15.34 9.93
C ILE A 74 0.05 -15.16 9.41
N GLU A 75 -0.80 -16.16 9.62
CA GLU A 75 -2.19 -16.19 9.16
C GLU A 75 -3.14 -15.86 10.32
N LEU A 76 -3.90 -14.78 10.17
CA LEU A 76 -4.90 -14.38 11.15
C LEU A 76 -6.23 -15.08 10.85
N ALA A 77 -6.81 -15.74 11.84
CA ALA A 77 -8.20 -16.14 11.79
C ALA A 77 -9.11 -14.89 11.85
N ASP A 78 -10.33 -15.00 11.34
CA ASP A 78 -11.33 -13.95 11.53
C ASP A 78 -11.57 -13.74 13.02
N GLY A 79 -11.64 -12.46 13.44
CA GLY A 79 -11.83 -12.10 14.84
C GLY A 79 -11.20 -10.75 15.20
N VAL A 80 -11.38 -10.35 16.45
CA VAL A 80 -10.87 -9.08 16.96
C VAL A 80 -9.58 -9.30 17.75
N TYR A 81 -8.51 -8.69 17.27
CA TYR A 81 -7.19 -8.67 17.89
C TYR A 81 -7.03 -7.34 18.64
N ALA A 82 -7.29 -7.35 19.95
CA ALA A 82 -7.21 -6.15 20.77
C ALA A 82 -5.77 -5.89 21.22
N GLY A 83 -5.25 -4.70 20.92
CA GLY A 83 -3.92 -4.27 21.34
C GLY A 83 -3.21 -3.37 20.34
N ASN A 84 -2.02 -2.92 20.74
CA ASN A 84 -1.05 -2.33 19.84
C ASN A 84 -0.10 -3.42 19.36
N PHE A 85 0.10 -3.54 18.07
CA PHE A 85 0.93 -4.59 17.48
C PHE A 85 2.20 -3.98 16.90
N LYS A 86 3.35 -4.56 17.25
CA LYS A 86 4.65 -4.08 16.81
C LYS A 86 5.38 -5.18 16.03
N ILE A 87 5.85 -4.81 14.84
CA ILE A 87 6.73 -5.58 13.99
C ILE A 87 8.12 -4.97 14.10
N ASN A 88 9.09 -5.74 14.58
CA ASN A 88 10.48 -5.31 14.73
C ASN A 88 11.49 -6.39 14.28
N ARG A 89 11.02 -7.37 13.52
CA ARG A 89 11.83 -8.44 12.93
C ARG A 89 11.86 -8.23 11.42
N PRO A 90 13.03 -7.97 10.81
CA PRO A 90 13.08 -7.77 9.37
C PRO A 90 12.91 -9.09 8.61
N GLY A 91 12.22 -9.01 7.47
CA GLY A 91 12.31 -10.02 6.44
C GLY A 91 13.56 -9.82 5.57
N GLU A 92 13.66 -10.57 4.49
CA GLU A 92 14.71 -10.45 3.50
C GLU A 92 14.08 -10.23 2.12
N ARG A 93 14.85 -9.69 1.19
CA ARG A 93 14.36 -9.37 -0.16
C ARG A 93 13.69 -10.56 -0.85
N GLU A 94 14.32 -11.71 -0.79
CA GLU A 94 13.84 -12.95 -1.42
C GLU A 94 12.99 -13.82 -0.46
N ASN A 95 12.95 -13.46 0.82
CA ASN A 95 12.24 -14.17 1.88
C ASN A 95 11.46 -13.17 2.74
N ARG A 96 10.46 -12.52 2.14
CA ARG A 96 9.58 -11.58 2.85
C ARG A 96 8.83 -12.28 3.98
N ILE A 97 8.55 -11.56 5.05
CA ILE A 97 7.62 -12.04 6.07
C ILE A 97 6.22 -11.53 5.69
N ILE A 98 5.21 -12.37 5.83
CA ILE A 98 3.84 -12.07 5.43
C ILE A 98 2.93 -12.14 6.65
N LEU A 99 2.20 -11.06 6.91
CA LEU A 99 1.03 -11.05 7.80
C LEU A 99 -0.21 -11.02 6.91
N THR A 100 -1.07 -12.01 7.02
CA THR A 100 -2.25 -12.10 6.16
C THR A 100 -3.49 -12.51 6.94
N GLY A 101 -4.64 -12.01 6.51
CA GLY A 101 -5.96 -12.36 7.02
C GLY A 101 -7.04 -11.90 6.06
N SER A 102 -8.30 -12.04 6.43
CA SER A 102 -9.43 -11.43 5.75
C SER A 102 -9.73 -10.03 6.32
N ALA A 103 -10.67 -9.31 5.73
CA ALA A 103 -11.18 -8.05 6.29
C ALA A 103 -11.83 -8.21 7.68
N ASP A 104 -12.23 -9.43 8.04
CA ASP A 104 -12.79 -9.76 9.35
C ASP A 104 -11.72 -10.09 10.41
N ALA A 105 -10.44 -10.13 10.03
CA ALA A 105 -9.30 -10.12 10.95
C ALA A 105 -8.98 -8.68 11.35
N VAL A 106 -9.53 -8.22 12.48
CA VAL A 106 -9.58 -6.81 12.88
C VAL A 106 -8.58 -6.52 13.99
N LEU A 107 -7.53 -5.77 13.68
CA LEU A 107 -6.58 -5.26 14.66
C LEU A 107 -7.14 -3.96 15.25
N THR A 108 -7.48 -3.99 16.54
CA THR A 108 -8.11 -2.84 17.22
C THR A 108 -7.19 -2.28 18.29
N ALA A 109 -6.67 -1.08 18.06
CA ALA A 109 -5.90 -0.38 19.08
C ALA A 109 -6.80 0.14 20.21
N PRO A 110 -6.32 0.16 21.47
CA PRO A 110 -7.10 0.66 22.58
C PRO A 110 -7.44 2.15 22.41
N SER A 111 -8.60 2.55 22.90
CA SER A 111 -8.98 3.96 22.96
C SER A 111 -7.95 4.78 23.73
N GLY A 112 -7.58 5.93 23.20
CA GLY A 112 -6.71 6.90 23.88
C GLY A 112 -5.25 6.89 23.43
N GLY A 113 -4.84 6.09 22.47
CA GLY A 113 -3.52 6.29 21.91
C GLY A 113 -2.81 5.06 21.36
N GLY A 114 -1.66 5.33 20.77
CA GLY A 114 -0.82 4.33 20.14
C GLY A 114 -1.21 4.03 18.69
N TYR A 115 -0.49 3.11 18.10
CA TYR A 115 -0.66 2.71 16.71
C TYR A 115 -1.35 1.35 16.64
N GLY A 116 -2.26 1.15 15.69
CA GLY A 116 -2.88 -0.14 15.47
C GLY A 116 -1.84 -1.20 15.08
N LEU A 117 -1.03 -0.88 14.08
CA LEU A 117 0.11 -1.68 13.64
C LEU A 117 1.34 -0.78 13.45
N HIS A 118 2.46 -1.13 14.08
CA HIS A 118 3.72 -0.41 13.98
C HIS A 118 4.82 -1.30 13.40
N VAL A 119 5.25 -1.02 12.18
CA VAL A 119 6.42 -1.63 11.55
C VAL A 119 7.61 -0.72 11.86
N ASP A 120 8.54 -1.16 12.72
CA ASP A 120 9.66 -0.37 13.22
C ASP A 120 10.98 -1.11 13.02
N SER A 121 11.84 -0.54 12.18
CA SER A 121 13.14 -1.11 11.82
C SER A 121 13.04 -2.55 11.27
N ALA A 122 12.01 -2.80 10.46
CA ALA A 122 11.60 -4.13 9.99
C ALA A 122 11.25 -4.13 8.48
N SER A 123 12.27 -4.07 7.64
CA SER A 123 12.11 -4.09 6.17
C SER A 123 11.55 -5.41 5.65
N HIS A 124 11.05 -5.40 4.39
CA HIS A 124 10.61 -6.58 3.63
C HIS A 124 9.43 -7.35 4.26
N TRP A 125 8.42 -6.62 4.72
CA TRP A 125 7.13 -7.18 5.12
C TRP A 125 6.06 -6.99 4.05
N THR A 126 5.11 -7.92 4.02
CA THR A 126 3.83 -7.76 3.33
C THR A 126 2.72 -7.94 4.35
N ILE A 127 1.84 -6.95 4.47
CA ILE A 127 0.62 -6.98 5.28
C ILE A 127 -0.55 -7.01 4.30
N HIS A 128 -1.39 -8.05 4.39
CA HIS A 128 -2.43 -8.29 3.40
C HIS A 128 -3.78 -8.61 4.04
N GLY A 129 -4.84 -7.98 3.54
CA GLY A 129 -6.23 -8.35 3.74
C GLY A 129 -6.85 -7.89 5.06
N VAL A 130 -6.08 -7.54 6.06
CA VAL A 130 -6.55 -7.23 7.41
C VAL A 130 -7.19 -5.85 7.55
N THR A 131 -8.02 -5.68 8.59
CA THR A 131 -8.54 -4.38 9.02
C THR A 131 -7.74 -3.86 10.21
N VAL A 132 -7.42 -2.55 10.20
CA VAL A 132 -6.78 -1.84 11.31
C VAL A 132 -7.69 -0.67 11.73
N THR A 133 -8.06 -0.63 13.00
CA THR A 133 -9.02 0.37 13.50
C THR A 133 -8.71 0.82 14.93
N GLY A 134 -9.23 1.97 15.31
CA GLY A 134 -9.08 2.53 16.66
C GLY A 134 -7.68 3.10 16.92
N GLY A 135 -7.50 3.65 18.11
CA GLY A 135 -6.25 4.27 18.53
C GLY A 135 -6.00 5.65 17.92
N GLN A 136 -4.74 6.06 17.95
CA GLN A 136 -4.31 7.35 17.45
C GLN A 136 -4.03 7.30 15.94
N LYS A 137 -3.20 6.36 15.50
CA LYS A 137 -2.80 6.17 14.09
C LYS A 137 -2.98 4.70 13.69
N GLY A 138 -3.29 4.47 12.42
CA GLY A 138 -3.56 3.13 11.93
C GLY A 138 -2.28 2.32 11.75
N VAL A 139 -1.61 2.47 10.61
CA VAL A 139 -0.37 1.76 10.28
C VAL A 139 0.79 2.73 10.23
N MET A 140 1.76 2.55 11.12
CA MET A 140 3.01 3.31 11.14
C MET A 140 4.15 2.47 10.59
N VAL A 141 4.90 3.02 9.64
CA VAL A 141 6.08 2.41 9.04
C VAL A 141 7.29 3.30 9.31
N ASP A 142 8.11 2.92 10.27
CA ASP A 142 9.28 3.66 10.74
C ASP A 142 10.57 2.91 10.38
N ALA A 143 11.54 3.58 9.75
CA ALA A 143 12.86 3.05 9.43
C ALA A 143 12.81 1.65 8.78
N SER A 144 11.85 1.43 7.87
CA SER A 144 11.50 0.12 7.32
C SER A 144 11.27 0.19 5.81
N ASP A 145 12.21 -0.31 5.03
CA ASP A 145 12.15 -0.30 3.58
C ASP A 145 11.34 -1.47 3.01
N TYR A 146 10.79 -1.28 1.82
CA TYR A 146 10.10 -2.33 1.06
C TYR A 146 8.93 -2.97 1.81
N VAL A 147 8.22 -2.21 2.63
CA VAL A 147 6.97 -2.66 3.28
C VAL A 147 5.83 -2.53 2.28
N VAL A 148 5.04 -3.59 2.13
CA VAL A 148 3.85 -3.62 1.27
C VAL A 148 2.61 -3.79 2.12
N LEU A 149 1.70 -2.83 2.00
CA LEU A 149 0.35 -2.84 2.57
C LEU A 149 -0.61 -3.07 1.40
N ASP A 150 -1.25 -4.22 1.34
CA ASP A 150 -2.06 -4.65 0.21
C ASP A 150 -3.45 -5.10 0.66
N SER A 151 -4.49 -4.56 0.05
CA SER A 151 -5.88 -4.94 0.31
C SER A 151 -6.29 -4.79 1.78
N ILE A 152 -5.71 -3.82 2.50
CA ILE A 152 -6.06 -3.54 3.90
C ILE A 152 -7.16 -2.49 4.01
N THR A 153 -7.88 -2.53 5.12
CA THR A 153 -8.84 -1.48 5.49
C THR A 153 -8.36 -0.77 6.76
N VAL A 154 -8.29 0.56 6.72
CA VAL A 154 -7.82 1.38 7.85
C VAL A 154 -8.88 2.45 8.14
N HIS A 155 -9.40 2.48 9.39
CA HIS A 155 -10.48 3.42 9.71
C HIS A 155 -10.64 3.70 11.21
N ASP A 156 -11.48 4.72 11.52
CA ASP A 156 -11.85 5.15 12.87
C ASP A 156 -10.65 5.50 13.76
N LEU A 157 -9.82 6.42 13.27
CA LEU A 157 -8.58 6.86 13.92
C LEU A 157 -8.69 8.31 14.38
N THR A 158 -7.99 8.65 15.47
CA THR A 158 -7.98 10.05 15.94
C THR A 158 -7.02 10.92 15.15
N MET A 159 -6.01 10.35 14.50
CA MET A 159 -5.05 11.00 13.61
C MET A 159 -4.90 10.24 12.30
N GLU A 160 -3.68 10.13 11.74
CA GLU A 160 -3.39 9.62 10.40
C GLU A 160 -3.75 8.12 10.20
N GLY A 161 -4.12 7.79 8.96
CA GLY A 161 -4.39 6.41 8.55
C GLY A 161 -3.13 5.57 8.39
N VAL A 162 -2.31 5.91 7.41
CA VAL A 162 -1.05 5.21 7.10
C VAL A 162 0.08 6.24 7.04
N HIS A 163 1.21 5.97 7.69
CA HIS A 163 2.33 6.89 7.69
C HIS A 163 3.65 6.17 7.42
N PHE A 164 4.37 6.56 6.35
CA PHE A 164 5.74 6.14 6.04
C PHE A 164 6.69 7.25 6.46
N ARG A 165 7.57 6.98 7.43
CA ARG A 165 8.51 7.99 7.95
C ARG A 165 9.84 7.39 8.42
N ARG A 166 10.74 8.26 8.90
CA ARG A 166 12.07 7.88 9.37
C ARG A 166 12.85 7.09 8.33
N SER A 167 12.81 7.60 7.09
CA SER A 167 13.49 7.04 5.91
C SER A 167 13.00 5.63 5.53
N SER A 168 11.68 5.42 5.57
CA SER A 168 11.03 4.19 5.10
C SER A 168 10.80 4.27 3.59
N SER A 169 11.79 3.86 2.81
CA SER A 169 11.77 3.95 1.35
C SER A 169 11.16 2.73 0.67
N HIS A 170 10.69 2.91 -0.58
CA HIS A 170 10.09 1.84 -1.39
C HIS A 170 8.87 1.17 -0.73
N GLY A 171 8.19 1.89 0.16
CA GLY A 171 6.90 1.48 0.71
C GLY A 171 5.82 1.42 -0.36
N VAL A 172 4.84 0.55 -0.21
CA VAL A 172 3.68 0.45 -1.11
C VAL A 172 2.41 0.34 -0.29
N LEU A 173 1.43 1.21 -0.56
CA LEU A 173 0.04 1.02 -0.16
C LEU A 173 -0.79 0.81 -1.42
N LYS A 174 -1.47 -0.32 -1.54
CA LYS A 174 -2.25 -0.63 -2.73
C LYS A 174 -3.54 -1.38 -2.46
N ASN A 175 -4.52 -1.23 -3.37
CA ASN A 175 -5.80 -1.95 -3.36
C ASN A 175 -6.55 -1.81 -2.02
N SER A 176 -6.32 -0.73 -1.29
CA SER A 176 -6.69 -0.57 0.12
C SER A 176 -7.72 0.54 0.28
N THR A 177 -8.41 0.54 1.43
CA THR A 177 -9.35 1.58 1.81
C THR A 177 -8.87 2.27 3.08
N VAL A 178 -8.76 3.62 3.04
CA VAL A 178 -8.45 4.45 4.22
C VAL A 178 -9.56 5.47 4.38
N ARG A 179 -10.21 5.52 5.54
CA ARG A 179 -11.34 6.42 5.79
C ARG A 179 -11.51 6.73 7.28
N ASP A 180 -12.34 7.70 7.60
CA ASP A 180 -12.70 8.02 8.99
C ASP A 180 -11.46 8.30 9.87
N THR A 181 -10.55 9.13 9.39
CA THR A 181 -9.34 9.55 10.11
C THR A 181 -9.50 10.96 10.68
N GLY A 182 -8.62 11.38 11.60
CA GLY A 182 -8.63 12.72 12.20
C GLY A 182 -9.87 12.99 13.05
N THR A 183 -10.42 11.97 13.71
CA THR A 183 -11.67 12.11 14.47
C THR A 183 -11.53 12.98 15.71
N ASP A 184 -10.31 13.38 16.09
CA ASP A 184 -10.07 14.37 17.16
C ASP A 184 -10.32 15.82 16.70
N GLY A 185 -10.51 16.06 15.40
CA GLY A 185 -10.93 17.34 14.84
C GLY A 185 -9.81 18.41 14.78
N ARG A 186 -8.54 18.02 14.87
CA ARG A 186 -7.40 18.93 14.83
C ARG A 186 -6.83 19.18 13.43
N GLY A 187 -7.40 18.57 12.38
CA GLY A 187 -6.89 18.64 11.01
C GLY A 187 -5.54 17.94 10.83
N MET A 188 -5.26 16.91 11.63
CA MET A 188 -4.06 16.07 11.55
C MET A 188 -4.47 14.61 11.35
N GLY A 189 -5.33 14.41 10.39
CA GLY A 189 -5.94 13.12 10.14
C GLY A 189 -5.75 12.67 8.70
N GLU A 190 -4.58 12.90 8.16
CA GLU A 190 -4.23 12.53 6.78
C GLU A 190 -4.53 11.06 6.52
N GLY A 191 -5.06 10.77 5.34
CA GLY A 191 -5.29 9.39 4.93
C GLY A 191 -3.97 8.63 4.83
N VAL A 192 -3.03 9.20 4.08
CA VAL A 192 -1.65 8.71 3.92
C VAL A 192 -0.68 9.87 4.09
N TYR A 193 0.30 9.69 4.94
CA TYR A 193 1.35 10.66 5.21
C TYR A 193 2.72 10.09 4.83
N ILE A 194 3.51 10.81 4.03
CA ILE A 194 4.82 10.36 3.54
C ILE A 194 5.89 11.34 3.98
N GLY A 195 6.87 10.87 4.75
CA GLY A 195 7.94 11.69 5.30
C GLY A 195 7.57 12.34 6.64
N SER A 196 8.28 13.38 7.02
CA SER A 196 8.10 14.14 8.25
C SER A 196 8.20 15.64 7.98
N ALA A 197 7.31 16.42 8.56
CA ALA A 197 7.32 17.87 8.39
C ALA A 197 8.57 18.54 9.02
N ASN A 198 9.00 19.63 8.44
CA ASN A 198 10.06 20.51 8.94
C ASN A 198 11.45 19.84 9.04
N THR A 199 11.70 18.78 8.26
CA THR A 199 13.00 18.13 8.18
C THR A 199 13.28 17.62 6.77
N LEU A 200 14.55 17.66 6.36
CA LEU A 200 15.02 17.06 5.11
C LEU A 200 15.73 15.72 5.34
N ASP A 201 15.83 15.28 6.59
CA ASP A 201 16.52 14.04 6.97
C ASP A 201 15.65 12.79 6.79
N ASP A 202 14.33 12.99 6.69
CA ASP A 202 13.40 11.87 6.43
C ASP A 202 13.34 11.58 4.93
N ARG A 203 14.07 10.54 4.54
CA ARG A 203 14.18 10.07 3.14
C ARG A 203 13.25 8.89 2.87
N SER A 204 11.98 9.03 3.22
CA SER A 204 10.95 8.06 2.84
C SER A 204 10.67 8.17 1.33
N ASP A 205 11.67 7.78 0.54
CA ASP A 205 11.71 7.96 -0.91
C ASP A 205 10.99 6.82 -1.65
N ARG A 206 10.50 7.09 -2.87
CA ARG A 206 9.91 6.10 -3.79
C ARG A 206 8.76 5.31 -3.19
N VAL A 207 7.99 5.93 -2.30
CA VAL A 207 6.73 5.37 -1.79
C VAL A 207 5.70 5.39 -2.91
N ARG A 208 4.90 4.32 -3.02
CA ARG A 208 3.86 4.16 -4.05
C ARG A 208 2.50 3.99 -3.38
N ILE A 209 1.55 4.80 -3.81
CA ILE A 209 0.15 4.79 -3.35
C ILE A 209 -0.71 4.46 -4.57
N GLU A 210 -1.19 3.20 -4.67
CA GLU A 210 -1.72 2.68 -5.93
C GLU A 210 -3.10 2.02 -5.77
N ASN A 211 -4.06 2.41 -6.60
CA ASN A 211 -5.38 1.76 -6.69
C ASN A 211 -6.12 1.70 -5.34
N ASN A 212 -6.02 2.75 -4.53
CA ASN A 212 -6.70 2.83 -3.24
C ASN A 212 -7.97 3.68 -3.34
N THR A 213 -8.88 3.46 -2.38
CA THR A 213 -9.95 4.41 -2.06
C THR A 213 -9.57 5.13 -0.77
N ILE A 214 -9.36 6.44 -0.83
CA ILE A 214 -8.99 7.27 0.33
C ILE A 214 -10.11 8.29 0.57
N GLY A 215 -10.69 8.22 1.75
CA GLY A 215 -11.97 8.83 2.10
C GLY A 215 -13.11 7.80 2.06
N PRO A 216 -14.34 8.19 2.42
CA PRO A 216 -14.76 9.51 2.93
C PRO A 216 -14.27 9.80 4.37
N ARG A 217 -14.49 11.04 4.79
CA ARG A 217 -14.23 11.53 6.16
C ARG A 217 -12.79 11.36 6.63
N VAL A 218 -11.84 11.58 5.72
CA VAL A 218 -10.44 11.88 6.03
C VAL A 218 -10.38 13.36 6.39
N ARG A 219 -9.94 13.69 7.60
CA ARG A 219 -9.88 15.06 8.16
C ARG A 219 -8.43 15.55 8.23
N GLY A 220 -7.81 15.55 7.16
CA GLY A 220 -6.50 15.96 6.69
C GLY A 220 -6.51 15.75 5.20
N GLU A 221 -5.42 15.97 4.49
CA GLU A 221 -5.31 15.61 3.07
C GLU A 221 -5.48 14.09 2.89
N ASN A 222 -6.06 13.67 1.78
CA ASN A 222 -6.09 12.24 1.47
C ASN A 222 -4.67 11.67 1.35
N VAL A 223 -3.72 12.45 0.78
CA VAL A 223 -2.30 12.12 0.75
C VAL A 223 -1.47 13.38 1.00
N ASP A 224 -0.66 13.41 2.05
CA ASP A 224 0.28 14.49 2.35
C ASP A 224 1.72 14.00 2.18
N ILE A 225 2.48 14.65 1.28
CA ILE A 225 3.83 14.30 0.89
C ILE A 225 4.78 15.39 1.35
N LYS A 226 5.63 15.08 2.32
CA LYS A 226 6.51 16.07 2.94
C LYS A 226 7.82 16.26 2.20
N GLU A 227 8.40 17.45 2.41
CA GLU A 227 9.75 17.78 2.02
C GLU A 227 10.76 16.77 2.57
N GLY A 228 11.88 16.58 1.87
CA GLY A 228 12.85 15.52 2.18
C GLY A 228 12.62 14.23 1.39
N THR A 229 11.38 13.97 0.88
CA THR A 229 11.04 12.76 0.13
C THR A 229 11.08 12.97 -1.38
N THR A 230 11.41 11.96 -2.15
CA THR A 230 11.52 12.07 -3.61
C THR A 230 11.11 10.81 -4.37
N GLY A 231 10.67 11.00 -5.63
CA GLY A 231 10.51 9.95 -6.62
C GLY A 231 9.38 8.96 -6.36
N GLY A 232 8.37 9.34 -5.56
CA GLY A 232 7.20 8.52 -5.30
C GLY A 232 6.17 8.55 -6.42
N ILE A 233 5.18 7.68 -6.32
CA ILE A 233 4.09 7.53 -7.29
C ILE A 233 2.75 7.50 -6.55
N VAL A 234 1.79 8.30 -7.02
CA VAL A 234 0.39 8.25 -6.58
C VAL A 234 -0.46 7.97 -7.80
N SER A 235 -0.97 6.74 -7.96
CA SER A 235 -1.60 6.34 -9.20
C SER A 235 -2.87 5.51 -9.03
N GLY A 236 -3.88 5.77 -9.88
CA GLY A 236 -5.10 4.97 -9.94
C GLY A 236 -5.97 5.04 -8.68
N ASN A 237 -5.78 6.03 -7.81
CA ASN A 237 -6.54 6.16 -6.59
C ASN A 237 -7.87 6.91 -6.81
N THR A 238 -8.83 6.63 -5.95
CA THR A 238 -10.06 7.41 -5.82
C THR A 238 -10.01 8.19 -4.51
N PHE A 239 -10.11 9.52 -4.61
CA PHE A 239 -10.11 10.44 -3.49
C PHE A 239 -11.51 10.98 -3.20
N HIS A 240 -11.91 10.94 -1.94
CA HIS A 240 -13.13 11.59 -1.44
C HIS A 240 -12.75 12.63 -0.39
N GLY A 241 -12.90 13.90 -0.73
CA GLY A 241 -12.49 15.03 0.12
C GLY A 241 -13.58 15.56 1.05
N ASP A 242 -14.67 14.86 1.25
CA ASP A 242 -15.81 15.29 2.09
C ASP A 242 -15.51 15.33 3.60
N GLY A 243 -14.28 15.07 4.01
CA GLY A 243 -13.75 15.28 5.36
C GLY A 243 -12.95 16.57 5.55
N LEU A 244 -12.55 17.21 4.45
CA LEU A 244 -11.72 18.42 4.43
C LEU A 244 -12.49 19.63 5.03
N ALA A 245 -11.86 20.39 5.90
CA ALA A 245 -12.49 21.48 6.64
C ALA A 245 -11.62 22.74 6.79
N ASN A 246 -10.38 22.72 6.27
CA ASN A 246 -9.39 23.79 6.41
C ASN A 246 -9.08 24.14 7.88
N VAL A 247 -9.02 23.12 8.72
CA VAL A 247 -8.71 23.30 10.15
C VAL A 247 -7.20 23.49 10.36
N HIS A 248 -6.39 22.74 9.59
CA HIS A 248 -4.93 22.79 9.64
C HIS A 248 -4.33 22.75 8.23
N TYR A 249 -4.92 23.54 7.33
CA TYR A 249 -4.61 23.55 5.89
C TYR A 249 -5.03 22.27 5.15
N ASP A 250 -5.98 21.50 5.73
CA ASP A 250 -6.60 20.33 5.12
C ASP A 250 -7.66 20.78 4.10
N ASP A 251 -7.26 21.11 2.90
CA ASP A 251 -8.12 21.74 1.90
C ASP A 251 -8.06 21.14 0.48
N SER A 252 -7.18 20.17 0.25
CA SER A 252 -7.01 19.46 -1.02
C SER A 252 -6.90 17.93 -0.82
N TRP A 253 -7.05 17.16 -1.90
CA TRP A 253 -6.84 15.71 -1.82
C TRP A 253 -5.38 15.35 -1.62
N VAL A 254 -4.48 16.01 -2.37
CA VAL A 254 -3.05 15.68 -2.33
C VAL A 254 -2.24 16.96 -2.21
N ASP A 255 -1.41 17.05 -1.18
CA ASP A 255 -0.44 18.13 -1.01
C ASP A 255 0.99 17.59 -1.19
N VAL A 256 1.74 18.18 -2.15
CA VAL A 256 3.07 17.71 -2.56
C VAL A 256 4.12 18.74 -2.18
N LYS A 257 4.94 18.39 -1.20
CA LYS A 257 6.12 19.16 -0.78
C LYS A 257 7.44 18.43 -1.11
N GLY A 258 7.34 17.16 -1.53
CA GLY A 258 8.46 16.33 -2.01
C GLY A 258 8.86 16.65 -3.46
N ASN A 259 9.93 16.03 -3.95
CA ASN A 259 10.42 16.23 -5.31
C ASN A 259 10.17 15.04 -6.23
N ASP A 260 10.05 15.31 -7.54
CA ASP A 260 10.03 14.29 -8.61
C ASP A 260 8.92 13.25 -8.45
N TYR A 261 7.75 13.65 -7.99
CA TYR A 261 6.59 12.77 -7.86
C TYR A 261 5.85 12.61 -9.17
N LEU A 262 5.32 11.40 -9.41
CA LEU A 262 4.39 11.11 -10.48
C LEU A 262 2.99 10.90 -9.90
N ILE A 263 2.05 11.78 -10.27
CA ILE A 263 0.65 11.75 -9.84
C ILE A 263 -0.21 11.48 -11.07
N GLU A 264 -0.73 10.25 -11.20
CA GLU A 264 -1.35 9.85 -12.45
C GLU A 264 -2.61 9.00 -12.30
N ASN A 265 -3.54 9.16 -13.24
CA ASN A 265 -4.73 8.31 -13.38
C ASN A 265 -5.57 8.23 -12.10
N ASN A 266 -5.57 9.27 -11.27
CA ASN A 266 -6.41 9.35 -10.09
C ASN A 266 -7.73 10.04 -10.41
N THR A 267 -8.77 9.68 -9.65
CA THR A 267 -10.07 10.35 -9.68
C THR A 267 -10.34 10.98 -8.32
N GLY A 268 -10.74 12.26 -8.30
CA GLY A 268 -11.05 12.97 -7.07
C GLY A 268 -12.42 13.65 -7.10
N VAL A 269 -13.14 13.61 -5.98
CA VAL A 269 -14.44 14.25 -5.79
C VAL A 269 -14.55 14.88 -4.40
N GLY A 270 -15.38 15.91 -4.27
CA GLY A 270 -15.78 16.47 -2.97
C GLY A 270 -14.67 17.23 -2.24
N THR A 271 -13.71 17.84 -2.95
CA THR A 271 -12.70 18.69 -2.29
C THR A 271 -13.29 19.98 -1.73
N LEU A 272 -12.59 20.60 -0.77
CA LEU A 272 -12.93 21.91 -0.24
C LEU A 272 -12.43 23.05 -1.14
N ASN A 273 -11.15 23.02 -1.48
CA ASN A 273 -10.49 24.00 -2.37
C ASN A 273 -10.09 23.33 -3.67
N ASP A 274 -8.89 22.77 -3.68
CA ASP A 274 -8.19 22.29 -4.86
C ASP A 274 -8.21 20.76 -4.94
N GLY A 275 -7.81 20.23 -6.08
CA GLY A 275 -7.59 18.80 -6.21
C GLY A 275 -6.22 18.40 -5.67
N TYR A 276 -5.20 18.99 -6.24
CA TYR A 276 -3.79 18.71 -5.96
C TYR A 276 -3.03 20.00 -5.76
N GLN A 277 -2.19 20.04 -4.74
CA GLN A 277 -1.36 21.22 -4.45
C GLN A 277 0.12 20.88 -4.51
N THR A 278 0.95 21.86 -4.86
CA THR A 278 2.40 21.80 -4.65
C THR A 278 2.85 23.00 -3.83
N HIS A 279 3.70 22.73 -2.83
CA HIS A 279 4.28 23.75 -1.97
C HIS A 279 5.79 23.59 -1.84
N SER A 280 6.50 24.70 -1.65
CA SER A 280 7.95 24.74 -1.40
C SER A 280 8.22 25.28 0.01
N PRO A 281 8.05 24.46 1.07
CA PRO A 281 8.31 24.91 2.44
C PRO A 281 9.80 25.13 2.69
N GLN A 282 10.66 24.53 1.87
CA GLN A 282 12.11 24.68 1.89
C GLN A 282 12.63 24.92 0.48
N PRO A 283 13.66 25.77 0.27
CA PRO A 283 14.24 26.01 -1.04
C PRO A 283 14.65 24.71 -1.77
N GLY A 284 14.19 24.56 -3.04
CA GLY A 284 14.49 23.41 -3.88
C GLY A 284 13.62 22.16 -3.60
N TRP A 285 12.55 22.30 -2.83
CA TRP A 285 11.57 21.25 -2.58
C TRP A 285 10.20 21.59 -3.16
N GLY A 286 9.35 20.58 -3.34
CA GLY A 286 8.06 20.71 -4.00
C GLY A 286 8.15 20.83 -5.53
N CYS A 287 9.22 20.34 -6.13
CA CYS A 287 9.56 20.55 -7.54
C CYS A 287 9.58 19.23 -8.33
N GLY A 288 9.50 19.31 -9.65
CA GLY A 288 9.65 18.17 -10.54
C GLY A 288 8.42 17.25 -10.62
N THR A 289 7.31 17.60 -9.99
CA THR A 289 6.08 16.80 -10.03
C THR A 289 5.47 16.77 -11.43
N VAL A 290 5.03 15.58 -11.84
CA VAL A 290 4.31 15.34 -13.09
C VAL A 290 2.89 14.90 -12.79
N PHE A 291 1.90 15.61 -13.33
CA PHE A 291 0.48 15.28 -13.27
C PHE A 291 -0.01 14.85 -14.65
N ARG A 292 -0.61 13.65 -14.77
CA ARG A 292 -1.17 13.17 -16.03
C ARG A 292 -2.37 12.23 -15.85
N GLY A 293 -3.34 12.32 -16.75
CA GLY A 293 -4.49 11.43 -16.78
C GLY A 293 -5.38 11.47 -15.53
N ASN A 294 -5.29 12.52 -14.70
CA ASN A 294 -6.14 12.66 -13.52
C ASN A 294 -7.49 13.26 -13.89
N ASP A 295 -8.56 12.79 -13.23
CA ASP A 295 -9.92 13.30 -13.39
C ASP A 295 -10.39 13.96 -12.09
N SER A 296 -10.67 15.26 -12.13
CA SER A 296 -10.94 16.11 -10.96
C SER A 296 -12.35 16.67 -11.02
N ASP A 297 -13.22 16.25 -10.10
CA ASP A 297 -14.55 16.87 -9.92
C ASP A 297 -14.49 17.87 -8.75
N LEU A 298 -14.42 19.15 -9.09
CA LEU A 298 -14.44 20.28 -8.16
C LEU A 298 -15.85 20.88 -8.02
N ALA A 299 -16.88 20.20 -8.50
CA ALA A 299 -18.25 20.68 -8.33
C ALA A 299 -18.58 20.71 -6.83
N GLY A 300 -18.99 21.89 -6.35
CA GLY A 300 -19.29 22.11 -4.93
C GLY A 300 -18.11 22.57 -4.08
N ALA A 301 -16.90 22.68 -4.61
CA ALA A 301 -15.78 23.33 -3.92
C ALA A 301 -16.13 24.79 -3.58
N THR A 302 -15.93 25.18 -2.32
CA THR A 302 -16.38 26.49 -1.79
C THR A 302 -15.23 27.35 -1.26
N GLY A 303 -14.03 26.79 -1.15
CA GLY A 303 -12.85 27.50 -0.70
C GLY A 303 -12.25 28.43 -1.75
N SER A 304 -11.04 28.88 -1.52
CA SER A 304 -10.27 29.74 -2.43
C SER A 304 -9.34 28.87 -3.30
N GLY A 305 -9.04 29.35 -4.50
CA GLY A 305 -8.15 28.64 -5.43
C GLY A 305 -8.92 27.77 -6.40
N ARG A 306 -9.52 26.71 -5.97
CA ARG A 306 -10.41 25.78 -6.71
C ARG A 306 -9.91 25.39 -8.10
N TYR A 307 -8.62 25.11 -8.20
CA TYR A 307 -8.01 24.52 -9.39
C TYR A 307 -7.86 23.01 -9.22
N ALA A 308 -7.90 22.26 -10.33
CA ALA A 308 -7.50 20.85 -10.23
C ALA A 308 -6.06 20.75 -9.73
N PHE A 309 -5.18 21.63 -10.21
CA PHE A 309 -3.78 21.71 -9.79
C PHE A 309 -3.43 23.11 -9.32
N GLU A 310 -3.35 23.33 -7.99
CA GLU A 310 -2.88 24.57 -7.37
C GLU A 310 -1.36 24.51 -7.20
N ILE A 311 -0.63 25.19 -8.09
CA ILE A 311 0.83 25.19 -8.09
C ILE A 311 1.32 26.53 -7.51
N THR A 312 1.69 26.53 -6.23
CA THR A 312 2.05 27.76 -5.51
C THR A 312 3.49 28.21 -5.73
N ASN A 313 4.35 27.32 -6.21
CA ASN A 313 5.80 27.51 -6.27
C ASN A 313 6.39 27.30 -7.67
N TYR A 314 5.58 27.44 -8.72
CA TYR A 314 6.04 27.23 -10.09
C TYR A 314 7.11 28.22 -10.51
N ASP A 315 8.23 27.69 -10.96
CA ASP A 315 9.27 28.41 -11.70
C ASP A 315 9.87 27.46 -12.75
N ALA A 316 9.77 27.85 -14.02
CA ALA A 316 10.17 26.99 -15.13
C ALA A 316 11.66 26.57 -15.12
N ALA A 317 12.53 27.35 -14.46
CA ALA A 317 13.96 27.09 -14.44
C ALA A 317 14.43 26.39 -13.16
N SER A 318 13.86 26.74 -12.01
CA SER A 318 14.32 26.27 -10.70
C SER A 318 13.38 25.31 -10.00
N CYS A 319 12.09 25.33 -10.33
CA CYS A 319 11.08 24.45 -9.72
C CYS A 319 9.99 24.08 -10.75
N PRO A 320 10.34 23.33 -11.80
CA PRO A 320 9.39 22.95 -12.83
C PRO A 320 8.31 22.00 -12.28
N VAL A 321 7.10 22.13 -12.82
CA VAL A 321 5.98 21.19 -12.67
C VAL A 321 5.43 20.91 -14.05
N THR A 322 5.08 19.68 -14.33
CA THR A 322 4.46 19.28 -15.61
C THR A 322 3.01 18.91 -15.40
N ILE A 323 2.11 19.60 -16.09
CA ILE A 323 0.68 19.24 -16.14
C ILE A 323 0.36 18.82 -17.58
N ALA A 324 0.18 17.53 -17.78
CA ALA A 324 -0.13 16.99 -19.09
C ALA A 324 -1.56 17.35 -19.53
N SER A 325 -1.78 17.49 -20.83
CA SER A 325 -3.08 17.90 -21.41
C SER A 325 -4.18 16.83 -21.34
N ASP A 326 -3.85 15.63 -20.89
CA ASP A 326 -4.79 14.51 -20.69
C ASP A 326 -5.46 14.52 -19.30
N ASN A 327 -5.14 15.50 -18.43
CA ASN A 327 -5.88 15.71 -17.19
C ASN A 327 -7.22 16.40 -17.46
N THR A 328 -8.26 16.06 -16.72
CA THR A 328 -9.60 16.64 -16.85
C THR A 328 -10.06 17.31 -15.55
N VAL A 329 -10.95 18.32 -15.69
CA VAL A 329 -11.58 19.00 -14.55
C VAL A 329 -13.03 19.31 -14.85
N THR A 330 -13.90 19.09 -13.86
CA THR A 330 -15.29 19.52 -13.83
C THR A 330 -15.51 20.47 -12.67
N GLY A 331 -16.12 21.63 -12.91
CA GLY A 331 -16.32 22.65 -11.90
C GLY A 331 -15.05 23.41 -11.56
N GLY A 332 -15.04 24.12 -10.42
CA GLY A 332 -13.94 24.93 -9.95
C GLY A 332 -13.63 26.15 -10.85
N ASP A 333 -12.41 26.66 -10.73
CA ASP A 333 -11.93 27.84 -11.45
C ASP A 333 -11.04 27.48 -12.67
N GLY A 334 -10.66 26.22 -12.80
CA GLY A 334 -9.91 25.72 -13.96
C GLY A 334 -9.01 24.53 -13.67
N LEU A 335 -8.26 24.12 -14.71
CA LEU A 335 -7.38 22.96 -14.61
C LEU A 335 -6.15 23.25 -13.76
N ALA A 336 -5.53 24.43 -13.90
CA ALA A 336 -4.31 24.78 -13.17
C ALA A 336 -4.27 26.27 -12.82
N THR A 337 -3.47 26.60 -11.80
CA THR A 337 -3.14 27.98 -11.42
C THR A 337 -2.71 28.80 -12.64
N PRO A 338 -3.20 30.03 -12.82
CA PRO A 338 -2.83 30.88 -13.94
C PRO A 338 -1.32 31.09 -14.07
N GLY A 339 -0.79 30.89 -15.28
CA GLY A 339 0.64 31.02 -15.58
C GLY A 339 1.43 29.72 -15.54
N VAL A 340 0.86 28.63 -15.06
CA VAL A 340 1.45 27.30 -15.16
C VAL A 340 1.10 26.70 -16.55
N PRO A 341 2.09 26.26 -17.34
CA PRO A 341 1.83 25.72 -18.67
C PRO A 341 1.19 24.33 -18.60
N ILE A 342 0.27 24.05 -19.51
CA ILE A 342 -0.32 22.73 -19.76
C ILE A 342 0.27 22.23 -21.08
N GLY A 343 0.86 21.01 -21.08
CA GLY A 343 1.63 20.47 -22.22
C GLY A 343 1.29 19.07 -22.65
#